data_ffaf81b145add22da279abc03376173c
#
_entry.id   ffaf81b145add22da279abc03376173c
#
_cell.length_a   1.000
_cell.length_b   1.000
_cell.length_c   1.000
_cell.angle_alpha   90.00
_cell.angle_beta   90.00
_cell.angle_gamma   90.00
#
_symmetry.space_group_name_H-M   'P 1'
#
loop_
_entity.id
_entity.type
_entity.pdbx_description
1 polymer ?
#
loop_
_entity_poly.entity_id
_entity_poly.type
_entity_poly.pdbx_seq_one_letter_code
_entity_poly.pdbx_strand_id
1 'polypeptide(L)'
;MSLVPPTTPAVRDTPKARARERGIVLPTFAQMKNPQLIPDQIAKRLRDVGLWDVDPANLFRITWKNEPVEHGGGFNDGNWIEFPSAITGIDATVVGIVGNWFPTGAHKVGAAYGCLVPRLVTGNFDPETQKAVWPSTGNYCRGGAYDCALLACPAIAILPEGMSRERFEWLQTIGTDEVIATPGTESNVKEIYD
;
A
#
# COMPACT_ATOMS: atom_id res chain seq x y z
N MET A 1 2.22 -17.00 10.09
CA MET A 1 3.34 -16.08 10.32
C MET A 1 3.17 -15.48 11.71
N SER A 2 4.09 -15.75 12.64
CA SER A 2 3.97 -15.25 14.01
C SER A 2 4.46 -13.79 14.07
N LEU A 3 3.60 -12.88 14.47
CA LEU A 3 3.93 -11.49 14.77
C LEU A 3 4.49 -11.37 16.21
N VAL A 4 5.52 -12.14 16.50
CA VAL A 4 6.16 -12.09 17.82
C VAL A 4 6.90 -10.77 17.94
N PRO A 5 6.62 -9.95 18.98
CA PRO A 5 7.36 -8.73 19.20
C PRO A 5 8.84 -9.04 19.45
N PRO A 6 9.77 -8.17 19.04
CA PRO A 6 11.18 -8.35 19.30
C PRO A 6 11.43 -8.38 20.80
N THR A 7 12.35 -9.21 21.22
CA THR A 7 12.73 -9.42 22.63
C THR A 7 13.52 -8.26 23.23
N THR A 8 14.09 -7.39 22.39
CA THR A 8 14.90 -6.24 22.83
C THR A 8 14.20 -4.91 22.57
N PRO A 9 14.05 -4.03 23.58
CA PRO A 9 13.46 -2.69 23.41
C PRO A 9 14.17 -1.83 22.35
N ALA A 10 15.46 -1.94 22.21
CA ALA A 10 16.26 -1.17 21.26
C ALA A 10 15.80 -1.38 19.79
N VAL A 11 15.47 -2.61 19.42
CA VAL A 11 15.01 -2.95 18.07
C VAL A 11 13.64 -2.30 17.75
N ARG A 12 12.81 -2.06 18.76
CA ARG A 12 11.53 -1.35 18.60
C ARG A 12 11.67 0.16 18.46
N ASP A 13 12.71 0.73 19.03
CA ASP A 13 12.83 2.17 19.14
C ASP A 13 13.36 2.81 17.85
N THR A 14 14.21 2.11 17.09
CA THR A 14 14.74 2.59 15.81
C THR A 14 13.63 2.94 14.80
N PRO A 15 12.67 2.06 14.46
CA PRO A 15 11.58 2.40 13.55
C PRO A 15 10.71 3.56 14.03
N LYS A 16 10.50 3.68 15.34
CA LYS A 16 9.73 4.77 15.93
C LYS A 16 10.47 6.10 15.85
N ALA A 17 11.77 6.11 16.13
CA ALA A 17 12.60 7.30 16.02
C ALA A 17 12.61 7.80 14.57
N ARG A 18 12.82 6.90 13.61
CA ARG A 18 12.79 7.20 12.17
C ARG A 18 11.43 7.76 11.71
N ALA A 19 10.34 7.16 12.16
CA ALA A 19 9.00 7.67 11.83
C ALA A 19 8.76 9.07 12.41
N ARG A 20 9.18 9.33 13.64
CA ARG A 20 9.06 10.66 14.29
C ARG A 20 9.90 11.71 13.57
N GLU A 21 11.14 11.40 13.25
CA GLU A 21 12.04 12.29 12.51
C GLU A 21 11.45 12.73 11.16
N ARG A 22 10.75 11.82 10.50
CA ARG A 22 10.15 12.03 9.18
C ARG A 22 8.68 12.46 9.22
N GLY A 23 8.12 12.69 10.41
CA GLY A 23 6.72 13.09 10.57
C GLY A 23 5.72 12.03 10.10
N ILE A 24 6.11 10.76 10.05
CA ILE A 24 5.25 9.67 9.60
C ILE A 24 4.34 9.24 10.74
N VAL A 25 3.03 9.29 10.50
CA VAL A 25 2.00 8.82 11.42
C VAL A 25 1.31 7.61 10.80
N LEU A 26 1.34 6.49 11.51
CA LEU A 26 0.68 5.27 11.05
C LEU A 26 -0.80 5.28 11.42
N PRO A 27 -1.71 4.99 10.49
CA PRO A 27 -3.11 4.74 10.83
C PRO A 27 -3.24 3.47 11.67
N THR A 28 -4.14 3.48 12.62
CA THR A 28 -4.57 2.27 13.30
C THR A 28 -5.57 1.50 12.45
N PHE A 29 -5.70 0.19 12.66
CA PHE A 29 -6.75 -0.60 11.99
C PHE A 29 -8.16 -0.10 12.34
N ALA A 30 -8.36 0.49 13.52
CA ALA A 30 -9.61 1.12 13.89
C ALA A 30 -9.93 2.33 12.99
N GLN A 31 -8.94 3.17 12.68
CA GLN A 31 -9.08 4.30 11.75
C GLN A 31 -9.29 3.83 10.30
N MET A 32 -8.60 2.78 9.88
CA MET A 32 -8.81 2.20 8.54
C MET A 32 -10.23 1.63 8.38
N LYS A 33 -10.77 1.02 9.44
CA LYS A 33 -12.14 0.50 9.46
C LYS A 33 -13.17 1.61 9.57
N ASN A 34 -12.88 2.63 10.36
CA ASN A 34 -13.75 3.78 10.59
C ASN A 34 -12.96 5.09 10.40
N PRO A 35 -12.95 5.67 9.19
CA PRO A 35 -12.23 6.90 8.88
C PRO A 35 -12.70 8.13 9.68
N GLN A 36 -13.85 8.09 10.32
CA GLN A 36 -14.30 9.17 11.23
C GLN A 36 -13.38 9.32 12.46
N LEU A 37 -12.53 8.33 12.72
CA LEU A 37 -11.54 8.37 13.80
C LEU A 37 -10.20 8.97 13.34
N ILE A 38 -10.07 9.34 12.08
CA ILE A 38 -8.86 10.01 11.55
C ILE A 38 -8.79 11.43 12.12
N PRO A 39 -7.61 11.86 12.62
CA PRO A 39 -7.47 13.22 13.14
C PRO A 39 -7.80 14.26 12.08
N ASP A 40 -8.53 15.32 12.46
CA ASP A 40 -8.98 16.39 11.56
C ASP A 40 -7.85 17.02 10.73
N GLN A 41 -6.68 17.19 11.33
CA GLN A 41 -5.51 17.76 10.66
C GLN A 41 -5.01 16.85 9.52
N ILE A 42 -5.10 15.52 9.67
CA ILE A 42 -4.76 14.54 8.62
C ILE A 42 -5.85 14.60 7.54
N ALA A 43 -7.12 14.55 7.93
CA ALA A 43 -8.24 14.63 7.00
C ALA A 43 -8.23 15.91 6.16
N LYS A 44 -7.84 17.05 6.77
CA LYS A 44 -7.65 18.32 6.04
C LYS A 44 -6.50 18.23 5.04
N ARG A 45 -5.33 17.70 5.47
CA ARG A 45 -4.17 17.53 4.59
C ARG A 45 -4.48 16.67 3.37
N LEU A 46 -5.24 15.59 3.55
CA LEU A 46 -5.62 14.68 2.48
C LEU A 46 -6.41 15.33 1.33
N ARG A 47 -7.03 16.49 1.54
CA ARG A 47 -7.73 17.23 0.48
C ARG A 47 -6.78 17.77 -0.59
N ASP A 48 -5.54 18.05 -0.20
CA ASP A 48 -4.50 18.62 -1.05
C ASP A 48 -3.50 17.57 -1.55
N VAL A 49 -3.69 16.29 -1.19
CA VAL A 49 -2.79 15.18 -1.54
C VAL A 49 -3.49 14.25 -2.53
N GLY A 50 -2.90 14.04 -3.70
CA GLY A 50 -3.36 13.10 -4.71
C GLY A 50 -3.12 11.64 -4.28
N LEU A 51 -3.89 10.70 -4.89
CA LEU A 51 -3.75 9.26 -4.59
C LEU A 51 -2.38 8.66 -4.98
N TRP A 52 -1.64 9.36 -5.82
CA TRP A 52 -0.34 8.91 -6.35
C TRP A 52 0.84 9.67 -5.75
N ASP A 53 0.57 10.68 -4.92
CA ASP A 53 1.61 11.48 -4.29
C ASP A 53 2.32 10.67 -3.20
N VAL A 54 3.64 10.77 -3.16
CA VAL A 54 4.43 10.16 -2.09
C VAL A 54 4.34 11.05 -0.85
N ASP A 55 3.19 10.99 -0.21
CA ASP A 55 2.91 11.71 1.04
C ASP A 55 2.43 10.73 2.10
N PRO A 56 3.06 10.69 3.30
CA PRO A 56 2.67 9.77 4.38
C PRO A 56 1.19 9.85 4.80
N ALA A 57 0.50 10.96 4.52
CA ALA A 57 -0.94 11.05 4.76
C ALA A 57 -1.73 10.00 3.96
N ASN A 58 -1.24 9.59 2.80
CA ASN A 58 -1.86 8.54 1.98
C ASN A 58 -1.93 7.17 2.66
N LEU A 59 -1.16 6.93 3.74
CA LEU A 59 -1.33 5.74 4.57
C LEU A 59 -2.76 5.63 5.13
N PHE A 60 -3.41 6.76 5.41
CA PHE A 60 -4.79 6.79 5.90
C PHE A 60 -5.83 6.49 4.82
N ARG A 61 -5.45 6.53 3.53
CA ARG A 61 -6.28 6.11 2.40
C ARG A 61 -6.17 4.62 2.06
N ILE A 62 -5.42 3.84 2.82
CA ILE A 62 -5.38 2.38 2.69
C ILE A 62 -6.62 1.79 3.37
N THR A 63 -7.77 1.99 2.73
CA THR A 63 -9.09 1.55 3.23
C THR A 63 -10.08 1.41 2.08
N TRP A 64 -11.06 0.51 2.22
CA TRP A 64 -12.21 0.38 1.31
C TRP A 64 -13.23 1.54 1.44
N LYS A 65 -12.97 2.48 2.35
CA LYS A 65 -13.85 3.63 2.60
C LYS A 65 -13.54 4.86 1.75
N ASN A 66 -12.45 4.83 1.00
CA ASN A 66 -12.12 5.94 0.09
C ASN A 66 -13.20 6.16 -0.94
N GLU A 67 -13.49 7.40 -1.21
CA GLU A 67 -14.37 7.79 -2.30
C GLU A 67 -13.59 8.37 -3.51
N PRO A 68 -14.22 8.38 -4.70
CA PRO A 68 -13.66 9.03 -5.87
C PRO A 68 -13.34 10.50 -5.61
N VAL A 69 -12.32 11.02 -6.30
CA VAL A 69 -11.97 12.46 -6.24
C VAL A 69 -13.15 13.34 -6.70
N GLU A 70 -13.93 12.86 -7.69
CA GLU A 70 -15.12 13.50 -8.21
C GLU A 70 -16.24 13.65 -7.14
N HIS A 71 -16.20 12.82 -6.09
CA HIS A 71 -17.10 12.90 -4.95
C HIS A 71 -16.48 13.63 -3.76
N GLY A 72 -15.30 14.24 -3.93
CA GLY A 72 -14.59 14.99 -2.90
C GLY A 72 -13.31 14.36 -2.39
N GLY A 73 -13.02 13.10 -2.75
CA GLY A 73 -11.79 12.39 -2.39
C GLY A 73 -11.65 12.12 -0.88
N GLY A 74 -12.76 12.12 -0.16
CA GLY A 74 -12.83 11.86 1.27
C GLY A 74 -13.08 10.38 1.58
N PHE A 75 -13.99 10.13 2.52
CA PHE A 75 -14.33 8.80 2.98
C PHE A 75 -15.85 8.62 3.05
N ASN A 76 -16.34 7.46 2.64
CA ASN A 76 -17.75 7.07 2.71
C ASN A 76 -17.92 5.69 3.35
N ASP A 77 -19.12 5.12 3.24
CA ASP A 77 -19.44 3.81 3.82
C ASP A 77 -18.83 2.63 3.06
N GLY A 78 -18.25 2.86 1.90
CA GLY A 78 -17.54 1.85 1.12
C GLY A 78 -17.66 2.09 -0.39
N ASN A 79 -16.69 1.58 -1.11
CA ASN A 79 -16.67 1.58 -2.58
C ASN A 79 -17.09 0.21 -3.10
N TRP A 80 -18.34 0.07 -3.46
CA TRP A 80 -18.88 -1.15 -4.04
C TRP A 80 -19.97 -0.84 -5.07
N ILE A 81 -20.16 -1.78 -5.97
CA ILE A 81 -21.19 -1.75 -7.01
C ILE A 81 -22.05 -2.98 -6.82
N GLU A 82 -23.35 -2.79 -6.77
CA GLU A 82 -24.32 -3.89 -6.80
C GLU A 82 -24.69 -4.21 -8.24
N PHE A 83 -24.58 -5.48 -8.61
CA PHE A 83 -25.01 -5.99 -9.90
C PHE A 83 -26.41 -6.57 -9.76
N PRO A 84 -27.42 -5.95 -10.42
CA PRO A 84 -28.79 -6.42 -10.33
C PRO A 84 -28.96 -7.82 -10.95
N SER A 85 -29.89 -8.61 -10.43
CA SER A 85 -30.20 -9.96 -10.91
C SER A 85 -30.58 -10.01 -12.39
N ALA A 86 -31.11 -8.91 -12.94
CA ALA A 86 -31.36 -8.77 -14.37
C ALA A 86 -30.09 -8.87 -15.24
N ILE A 87 -28.93 -8.51 -14.70
CA ILE A 87 -27.62 -8.63 -15.37
C ILE A 87 -26.96 -9.96 -15.04
N THR A 88 -27.02 -10.38 -13.77
CA THR A 88 -26.30 -11.58 -13.31
C THR A 88 -27.04 -12.88 -13.62
N GLY A 89 -28.34 -12.82 -13.81
CA GLY A 89 -29.18 -14.01 -14.05
C GLY A 89 -29.36 -14.91 -12.81
N ILE A 90 -28.91 -14.48 -11.63
CA ILE A 90 -29.01 -15.24 -10.37
C ILE A 90 -29.85 -14.49 -9.35
N ASP A 91 -30.62 -15.26 -8.56
CA ASP A 91 -31.42 -14.75 -7.45
C ASP A 91 -30.55 -14.59 -6.19
N ALA A 92 -29.61 -13.66 -6.28
CA ALA A 92 -28.73 -13.29 -5.18
C ALA A 92 -28.18 -11.87 -5.37
N THR A 93 -27.85 -11.20 -4.28
CA THR A 93 -27.12 -9.92 -4.34
C THR A 93 -25.67 -10.19 -4.68
N VAL A 94 -25.23 -9.70 -5.82
CA VAL A 94 -23.85 -9.76 -6.27
C VAL A 94 -23.22 -8.38 -6.11
N VAL A 95 -22.11 -8.30 -5.38
CA VAL A 95 -21.43 -7.05 -5.06
C VAL A 95 -19.99 -7.10 -5.57
N GLY A 96 -19.61 -6.08 -6.34
CA GLY A 96 -18.23 -5.82 -6.76
C GLY A 96 -17.60 -4.76 -5.88
N ILE A 97 -16.50 -5.08 -5.21
CA ILE A 97 -15.74 -4.12 -4.39
C ILE A 97 -14.76 -3.36 -5.30
N VAL A 98 -14.83 -2.02 -5.27
CA VAL A 98 -14.04 -1.14 -6.16
C VAL A 98 -12.75 -0.73 -5.47
N GLY A 99 -11.62 -1.31 -5.90
CA GLY A 99 -10.29 -1.00 -5.36
C GLY A 99 -9.58 0.20 -6.01
N ASN A 100 -10.21 0.88 -6.96
CA ASN A 100 -9.60 1.95 -7.75
C ASN A 100 -9.24 3.21 -6.92
N TRP A 101 -9.90 3.41 -5.80
CA TRP A 101 -9.72 4.59 -4.94
C TRP A 101 -8.67 4.40 -3.85
N PHE A 102 -7.99 3.28 -3.83
CA PHE A 102 -6.78 3.12 -3.04
C PHE A 102 -5.62 3.92 -3.67
N PRO A 103 -4.65 4.37 -2.86
CA PRO A 103 -3.37 4.83 -3.42
C PRO A 103 -2.82 3.81 -4.41
N THR A 104 -2.15 4.25 -5.45
CA THR A 104 -1.69 3.42 -6.58
C THR A 104 -2.80 2.82 -7.47
N GLY A 105 -4.06 3.22 -7.25
CA GLY A 105 -5.20 2.74 -8.05
C GLY A 105 -5.55 1.26 -7.84
N ALA A 106 -5.05 0.62 -6.77
CA ALA A 106 -5.30 -0.80 -6.52
C ALA A 106 -5.24 -1.16 -5.04
N HIS A 107 -6.17 -2.03 -4.58
CA HIS A 107 -6.22 -2.51 -3.20
C HIS A 107 -4.96 -3.27 -2.74
N LYS A 108 -4.08 -3.67 -3.66
CA LYS A 108 -2.84 -4.39 -3.34
C LYS A 108 -1.87 -3.58 -2.47
N VAL A 109 -1.96 -2.25 -2.46
CA VAL A 109 -1.25 -1.41 -1.50
C VAL A 109 -1.62 -1.80 -0.05
N GLY A 110 -2.89 -2.09 0.23
CA GLY A 110 -3.31 -2.56 1.55
C GLY A 110 -2.78 -3.95 1.90
N ALA A 111 -2.66 -4.86 0.92
CA ALA A 111 -2.06 -6.17 1.14
C ALA A 111 -0.55 -6.04 1.47
N ALA A 112 0.17 -5.18 0.75
CA ALA A 112 1.59 -4.89 0.99
C ALA A 112 1.79 -4.21 2.35
N TYR A 113 0.97 -3.22 2.69
CA TYR A 113 0.95 -2.57 4.01
C TYR A 113 0.79 -3.59 5.14
N GLY A 114 -0.17 -4.54 5.00
CA GLY A 114 -0.39 -5.61 5.97
C GLY A 114 0.79 -6.57 6.13
N CYS A 115 1.65 -6.69 5.14
CA CYS A 115 2.89 -7.48 5.23
C CYS A 115 4.05 -6.68 5.85
N LEU A 116 4.19 -5.39 5.53
CA LEU A 116 5.33 -4.55 5.91
C LEU A 116 5.17 -3.97 7.32
N VAL A 117 4.06 -3.28 7.58
CA VAL A 117 3.91 -2.49 8.80
C VAL A 117 3.95 -3.31 10.08
N PRO A 118 3.31 -4.49 10.19
CA PRO A 118 3.45 -5.31 11.39
C PRO A 118 4.90 -5.69 11.70
N ARG A 119 5.72 -5.97 10.67
CA ARG A 119 7.15 -6.26 10.85
C ARG A 119 7.94 -5.03 11.28
N LEU A 120 7.64 -3.88 10.69
CA LEU A 120 8.27 -2.61 11.03
C LEU A 120 7.99 -2.22 12.49
N VAL A 121 6.73 -2.25 12.93
CA VAL A 121 6.35 -1.83 14.29
C VAL A 121 6.76 -2.82 15.38
N THR A 122 6.97 -4.09 15.03
CA THR A 122 7.49 -5.10 15.96
C THR A 122 9.02 -5.20 15.94
N GLY A 123 9.70 -4.47 15.04
CA GLY A 123 11.15 -4.52 14.86
C GLY A 123 11.66 -5.80 14.18
N ASN A 124 10.76 -6.57 13.54
CA ASN A 124 11.15 -7.73 12.71
C ASN A 124 11.62 -7.32 11.30
N PHE A 125 11.55 -6.05 11.00
CA PHE A 125 12.13 -5.40 9.83
C PHE A 125 12.78 -4.09 10.27
N ASP A 126 14.07 -3.96 10.01
CA ASP A 126 14.86 -2.77 10.30
C ASP A 126 15.25 -2.07 8.99
N PRO A 127 14.65 -0.91 8.68
CA PRO A 127 14.91 -0.21 7.42
C PRO A 127 16.32 0.42 7.32
N GLU A 128 17.13 0.37 8.39
CA GLU A 128 18.54 0.82 8.35
C GLU A 128 19.49 -0.26 7.84
N THR A 129 19.12 -1.53 8.04
CA THR A 129 19.98 -2.66 7.70
C THR A 129 19.37 -3.62 6.69
N GLN A 130 18.08 -3.49 6.40
CA GLN A 130 17.32 -4.39 5.53
C GLN A 130 16.57 -3.62 4.45
N LYS A 131 16.39 -4.23 3.28
CA LYS A 131 15.53 -3.74 2.21
C LYS A 131 14.29 -4.64 2.09
N ALA A 132 13.14 -4.04 1.85
CA ALA A 132 11.92 -4.78 1.55
C ALA A 132 11.92 -5.18 0.08
N VAL A 133 11.77 -6.47 -0.20
CA VAL A 133 11.77 -7.02 -1.57
C VAL A 133 10.34 -7.34 -1.99
N TRP A 134 9.94 -6.82 -3.15
CA TRP A 134 8.59 -6.91 -3.69
C TRP A 134 8.59 -7.61 -5.06
N PRO A 135 8.63 -8.96 -5.09
CA PRO A 135 8.52 -9.70 -6.34
C PRO A 135 7.05 -9.83 -6.76
N SER A 136 6.70 -9.28 -7.91
CA SER A 136 5.34 -9.40 -8.46
C SER A 136 5.25 -8.85 -9.87
N THR A 137 4.33 -9.38 -10.67
CA THR A 137 4.04 -8.90 -12.02
C THR A 137 3.31 -7.55 -12.07
N GLY A 138 2.88 -6.98 -10.94
CA GLY A 138 2.08 -5.77 -11.05
C GLY A 138 1.74 -5.06 -9.74
N ASN A 139 0.46 -5.02 -9.40
CA ASN A 139 -0.07 -4.12 -8.37
C ASN A 139 0.47 -4.38 -6.95
N TYR A 140 0.89 -5.61 -6.63
CA TYR A 140 1.48 -5.91 -5.32
C TYR A 140 2.89 -5.32 -5.20
N CYS A 141 3.71 -5.45 -6.25
CA CYS A 141 5.03 -4.81 -6.30
C CYS A 141 4.91 -3.28 -6.20
N ARG A 142 4.00 -2.70 -7.01
CA ARG A 142 3.73 -1.25 -6.96
C ARG A 142 3.25 -0.78 -5.59
N GLY A 143 2.31 -1.51 -4.99
CA GLY A 143 1.81 -1.22 -3.64
C GLY A 143 2.91 -1.28 -2.59
N GLY A 144 3.74 -2.32 -2.62
CA GLY A 144 4.83 -2.49 -1.67
C GLY A 144 5.94 -1.44 -1.80
N ALA A 145 6.35 -1.10 -3.02
CA ALA A 145 7.31 -0.03 -3.26
C ALA A 145 6.75 1.33 -2.80
N TYR A 146 5.48 1.58 -3.05
CA TYR A 146 4.82 2.80 -2.61
C TYR A 146 4.71 2.88 -1.09
N ASP A 147 4.31 1.80 -0.41
CA ASP A 147 4.31 1.75 1.06
C ASP A 147 5.69 2.02 1.64
N CYS A 148 6.73 1.46 1.02
CA CYS A 148 8.12 1.73 1.41
C CYS A 148 8.48 3.21 1.25
N ALA A 149 8.08 3.84 0.15
CA ALA A 149 8.29 5.27 -0.08
C ALA A 149 7.58 6.12 0.99
N LEU A 150 6.31 5.81 1.31
CA LEU A 150 5.55 6.51 2.36
C LEU A 150 6.15 6.32 3.75
N LEU A 151 6.74 5.16 4.02
CA LEU A 151 7.31 4.77 5.32
C LEU A 151 8.81 5.06 5.42
N ALA A 152 9.39 5.63 4.36
CA ALA A 152 10.82 5.88 4.23
C ALA A 152 11.67 4.61 4.46
N CYS A 153 11.19 3.48 3.96
CA CYS A 153 11.88 2.19 3.99
C CYS A 153 12.56 1.93 2.65
N PRO A 154 13.77 1.36 2.64
CA PRO A 154 14.41 0.94 1.40
C PRO A 154 13.64 -0.20 0.73
N ALA A 155 13.53 -0.16 -0.60
CA ALA A 155 12.78 -1.13 -1.38
C ALA A 155 13.52 -1.64 -2.61
N ILE A 156 13.33 -2.93 -2.91
CA ILE A 156 13.70 -3.55 -4.18
C ILE A 156 12.41 -4.04 -4.85
N ALA A 157 12.16 -3.57 -6.05
CA ALA A 157 11.05 -4.03 -6.89
C ALA A 157 11.57 -5.03 -7.92
N ILE A 158 10.95 -6.21 -8.01
CA ILE A 158 11.31 -7.23 -8.98
C ILE A 158 10.10 -7.54 -9.84
N LEU A 159 10.20 -7.33 -11.15
CA LEU A 159 9.11 -7.56 -12.08
C LEU A 159 9.62 -8.06 -13.45
N PRO A 160 8.79 -8.82 -14.19
CA PRO A 160 9.17 -9.31 -15.52
C PRO A 160 9.43 -8.16 -16.50
N GLU A 161 10.43 -8.32 -17.37
CA GLU A 161 10.78 -7.32 -18.39
C GLU A 161 9.65 -7.02 -19.39
N GLY A 162 8.73 -7.98 -19.59
CA GLY A 162 7.53 -7.82 -20.43
C GLY A 162 6.48 -6.87 -19.87
N MET A 163 6.66 -6.34 -18.66
CA MET A 163 5.75 -5.34 -18.09
C MET A 163 5.90 -3.98 -18.81
N SER A 164 4.84 -3.14 -18.73
CA SER A 164 4.87 -1.85 -19.39
C SER A 164 6.01 -0.95 -18.86
N ARG A 165 6.66 -0.23 -19.76
CA ARG A 165 7.74 0.71 -19.45
C ARG A 165 7.34 1.73 -18.37
N GLU A 166 6.12 2.22 -18.42
CA GLU A 166 5.57 3.18 -17.45
C GLU A 166 5.62 2.65 -16.00
N ARG A 167 5.50 1.33 -15.79
CA ARG A 167 5.61 0.74 -14.46
C ARG A 167 7.02 0.85 -13.90
N PHE A 168 8.02 0.57 -14.74
CA PHE A 168 9.43 0.73 -14.35
C PHE A 168 9.77 2.18 -14.04
N GLU A 169 9.39 3.10 -14.93
CA GLU A 169 9.63 4.53 -14.77
C GLU A 169 8.95 5.07 -13.50
N TRP A 170 7.70 4.67 -13.24
CA TRP A 170 6.99 5.09 -12.03
C TRP A 170 7.66 4.59 -10.75
N LEU A 171 8.10 3.33 -10.69
CA LEU A 171 8.82 2.78 -9.53
C LEU A 171 10.12 3.55 -9.25
N GLN A 172 10.84 3.95 -10.29
CA GLN A 172 12.02 4.80 -10.15
C GLN A 172 11.65 6.20 -9.64
N THR A 173 10.58 6.78 -10.17
CA THR A 173 10.11 8.13 -9.79
C THR A 173 9.73 8.23 -8.32
N ILE A 174 9.13 7.19 -7.73
CA ILE A 174 8.76 7.19 -6.32
C ILE A 174 9.94 6.92 -5.37
N GLY A 175 11.15 6.71 -5.91
CA GLY A 175 12.36 6.53 -5.12
C GLY A 175 12.61 5.10 -4.66
N THR A 176 12.16 4.10 -5.42
CA THR A 176 12.54 2.70 -5.20
C THR A 176 14.06 2.55 -5.38
N ASP A 177 14.77 1.98 -4.39
CA ASP A 177 16.24 1.90 -4.40
C ASP A 177 16.77 1.09 -5.58
N GLU A 178 16.07 0.02 -5.94
CA GLU A 178 16.44 -0.85 -7.04
C GLU A 178 15.20 -1.41 -7.74
N VAL A 179 15.19 -1.38 -9.06
CA VAL A 179 14.13 -1.96 -9.89
C VAL A 179 14.77 -3.00 -10.81
N ILE A 180 14.48 -4.27 -10.55
CA ILE A 180 15.07 -5.40 -11.27
C ILE A 180 14.06 -5.93 -12.28
N ALA A 181 14.47 -6.00 -13.54
CA ALA A 181 13.73 -6.69 -14.59
C ALA A 181 14.21 -8.13 -14.66
N THR A 182 13.28 -9.08 -14.56
CA THR A 182 13.58 -10.53 -14.78
C THR A 182 13.18 -10.94 -16.19
N PRO A 183 13.86 -11.92 -16.81
CA PRO A 183 13.44 -12.44 -18.10
C PRO A 183 12.02 -13.01 -18.03
N GLY A 184 11.22 -12.80 -19.07
CA GLY A 184 9.90 -13.43 -19.21
C GLY A 184 8.72 -12.47 -19.22
N THR A 185 7.55 -13.04 -19.02
CA THR A 185 6.24 -12.36 -19.10
C THR A 185 5.46 -12.52 -17.82
N GLU A 186 4.27 -11.90 -17.74
CA GLU A 186 3.34 -12.04 -16.60
C GLU A 186 3.03 -13.49 -16.20
N SER A 187 3.19 -14.45 -17.14
CA SER A 187 2.91 -15.85 -16.91
C SER A 187 4.07 -16.62 -16.25
N ASN A 188 5.27 -16.07 -16.24
CA ASN A 188 6.47 -16.73 -15.72
C ASN A 188 6.76 -16.31 -14.26
N VAL A 189 5.87 -16.71 -13.37
CA VAL A 189 5.97 -16.38 -11.93
C VAL A 189 7.20 -17.04 -11.29
N LYS A 190 7.67 -18.17 -11.83
CA LYS A 190 8.83 -18.89 -11.28
C LYS A 190 10.10 -18.03 -11.28
N GLU A 191 10.36 -17.32 -12.38
CA GLU A 191 11.56 -16.49 -12.55
C GLU A 191 11.62 -15.27 -11.62
N ILE A 192 10.50 -14.93 -10.97
CA ILE A 192 10.43 -13.86 -9.97
C ILE A 192 10.95 -14.34 -8.60
N TYR A 193 10.94 -15.65 -8.36
CA TYR A 193 11.28 -16.26 -7.08
C TYR A 193 12.60 -17.05 -7.08
N ASP A 194 13.15 -17.32 -8.23
CA ASP A 194 14.48 -17.93 -8.43
C ASP A 194 15.58 -16.85 -8.44
#